data_c1a2da2a5e4c88734d7fa255c9fdd74f
#
_entry.id   c1a2da2a5e4c88734d7fa255c9fdd74f
#
_cell.length_a   1.000
_cell.length_b   1.000
_cell.length_c   1.000
_cell.angle_alpha   90.00
_cell.angle_beta   90.00
_cell.angle_gamma   90.00
#
_symmetry.space_group_name_H-M   'P 1'
#
loop_
_entity.id
_entity.type
_entity.pdbx_description
1 polymer ?
#
loop_
_entity_poly.entity_id
_entity_poly.type
_entity_poly.pdbx_seq_one_letter_code
_entity_poly.pdbx_strand_id
1 'polypeptide(L)'
;MMTDMQRDFKLLAFAALINGTCFSMILPLLAPLTRQLHLSEFQGGVIVSAGAIFMAIASIWMVKQKNNYSSNQLVKYGFWGMTFTWAIFTFILYLGIHALLPTLVIFLLLVISRASTGVFMALPQIGLQSYVMTQSSEVDTRTKNMALLGAMNSFGMIIGPFATSVLLFGGLLFPMWIAVGTLGILSIALAIIFN
;
A
#
# COMPACT_ATOMS: atom_id res chain seq x y z
N MET A 1 -7.61 -18.46 -23.59
CA MET A 1 -7.40 -17.00 -23.76
C MET A 1 -8.39 -16.16 -22.94
N MET A 2 -9.73 -16.32 -23.06
CA MET A 2 -10.71 -15.60 -22.17
C MET A 2 -10.60 -15.98 -20.69
N THR A 3 -10.33 -17.22 -20.34
CA THR A 3 -10.17 -17.70 -18.97
C THR A 3 -8.94 -17.13 -18.26
N ASP A 4 -7.82 -16.94 -18.95
CA ASP A 4 -6.60 -16.37 -18.38
C ASP A 4 -6.76 -14.89 -18.09
N MET A 5 -7.33 -14.13 -19.01
CA MET A 5 -7.62 -12.70 -18.82
C MET A 5 -8.59 -12.45 -17.66
N GLN A 6 -9.59 -13.32 -17.46
CA GLN A 6 -10.52 -13.21 -16.34
C GLN A 6 -9.84 -13.55 -14.99
N ARG A 7 -8.93 -14.51 -14.99
CA ARG A 7 -8.14 -14.86 -13.80
C ARG A 7 -7.22 -13.71 -13.39
N ASP A 8 -6.51 -13.14 -14.35
CA ASP A 8 -5.58 -12.03 -14.13
C ASP A 8 -6.33 -10.80 -13.62
N PHE A 9 -7.50 -10.51 -14.17
CA PHE A 9 -8.32 -9.40 -13.70
C PHE A 9 -8.84 -9.59 -12.26
N LYS A 10 -9.24 -10.81 -11.88
CA LYS A 10 -9.63 -11.11 -10.49
C LYS A 10 -8.49 -10.89 -9.52
N LEU A 11 -7.28 -11.31 -9.89
CA LEU A 11 -6.08 -11.06 -9.06
C LEU A 11 -5.79 -9.56 -8.94
N LEU A 12 -5.92 -8.79 -10.02
CA LEU A 12 -5.73 -7.34 -10.00
C LEU A 12 -6.78 -6.63 -9.15
N ALA A 13 -8.04 -7.08 -9.21
CA ALA A 13 -9.10 -6.59 -8.33
C ALA A 13 -8.81 -6.89 -6.84
N PHE A 14 -8.29 -8.09 -6.55
CA PHE A 14 -7.84 -8.44 -5.20
C PHE A 14 -6.62 -7.62 -4.78
N ALA A 15 -5.69 -7.36 -5.68
CA ALA A 15 -4.55 -6.47 -5.44
C ALA A 15 -5.00 -5.04 -5.11
N ALA A 16 -6.03 -4.52 -5.79
CA ALA A 16 -6.63 -3.22 -5.46
C ALA A 16 -7.23 -3.20 -4.05
N LEU A 17 -7.92 -4.27 -3.65
CA LEU A 17 -8.46 -4.44 -2.29
C LEU A 17 -7.33 -4.41 -1.23
N ILE A 18 -6.28 -5.20 -1.43
CA ILE A 18 -5.13 -5.23 -0.51
C ILE A 18 -4.45 -3.86 -0.43
N ASN A 19 -4.29 -3.17 -1.58
CA ASN A 19 -3.73 -1.82 -1.60
C ASN A 19 -4.54 -0.85 -0.73
N GLY A 20 -5.87 -0.83 -0.88
CA GLY A 20 -6.77 -0.01 -0.05
C GLY A 20 -6.73 -0.40 1.43
N THR A 21 -6.69 -1.70 1.74
CA THR A 21 -6.60 -2.22 3.12
C THR A 21 -5.30 -1.73 3.79
N CYS A 22 -4.14 -1.93 3.15
CA CYS A 22 -2.86 -1.49 3.68
C CYS A 22 -2.79 0.03 3.86
N PHE A 23 -3.36 0.80 2.94
CA PHE A 23 -3.40 2.26 3.06
C PHE A 23 -4.10 2.71 4.35
N SER A 24 -5.25 2.10 4.67
CA SER A 24 -6.10 2.53 5.78
C SER A 24 -5.78 1.89 7.13
N MET A 25 -5.01 0.78 7.16
CA MET A 25 -4.64 0.08 8.40
C MET A 25 -3.88 0.94 9.41
N ILE A 26 -3.12 1.94 8.94
CA ILE A 26 -2.32 2.81 9.82
C ILE A 26 -3.18 3.77 10.66
N LEU A 27 -4.37 4.13 10.16
CA LEU A 27 -5.19 5.18 10.79
C LEU A 27 -5.59 4.85 12.23
N PRO A 28 -6.11 3.64 12.56
CA PRO A 28 -6.44 3.29 13.93
C PRO A 28 -5.22 3.14 14.85
N LEU A 29 -4.05 2.86 14.25
CA LEU A 29 -2.81 2.68 15.01
C LEU A 29 -2.12 4.00 15.36
N LEU A 30 -2.49 5.10 14.70
CA LEU A 30 -1.80 6.37 14.86
C LEU A 30 -1.76 6.83 16.33
N ALA A 31 -2.91 6.87 17.00
CA ALA A 31 -2.99 7.34 18.39
C ALA A 31 -2.24 6.43 19.38
N PRO A 32 -2.40 5.09 19.38
CA PRO A 32 -1.62 4.24 20.25
C PRO A 32 -0.11 4.27 19.94
N LEU A 33 0.28 4.36 18.66
CA LEU A 33 1.69 4.45 18.27
C LEU A 33 2.35 5.74 18.73
N THR A 34 1.70 6.89 18.55
CA THR A 34 2.26 8.18 19.00
C THR A 34 2.45 8.19 20.50
N ARG A 35 1.51 7.64 21.28
CA ARG A 35 1.63 7.53 22.74
C ARG A 35 2.80 6.65 23.16
N GLN A 36 2.96 5.46 22.57
CA GLN A 36 4.06 4.56 22.92
C GLN A 36 5.44 5.08 22.51
N LEU A 37 5.51 5.84 21.40
CA LEU A 37 6.76 6.43 20.93
C LEU A 37 7.06 7.79 21.55
N HIS A 38 6.24 8.28 22.47
CA HIS A 38 6.34 9.62 23.05
C HIS A 38 6.37 10.73 22.00
N LEU A 39 5.63 10.55 20.90
CA LEU A 39 5.46 11.53 19.82
C LEU A 39 4.21 12.38 20.10
N SER A 40 4.24 13.64 19.64
CA SER A 40 3.07 14.49 19.65
C SER A 40 2.06 14.05 18.57
N GLU A 41 0.79 14.40 18.74
CA GLU A 41 -0.25 14.14 17.73
C GLU A 41 0.09 14.82 16.39
N PHE A 42 0.70 16.01 16.42
CA PHE A 42 1.20 16.70 15.25
C PHE A 42 2.26 15.87 14.50
N GLN A 43 3.23 15.29 15.22
CA GLN A 43 4.25 14.42 14.62
C GLN A 43 3.61 13.17 14.00
N GLY A 44 2.61 12.60 14.64
CA GLY A 44 1.82 11.49 14.06
C GLY A 44 1.14 11.90 12.76
N GLY A 45 0.52 13.08 12.73
CA GLY A 45 -0.07 13.65 11.53
C GLY A 45 0.95 13.85 10.40
N VAL A 46 2.15 14.35 10.71
CA VAL A 46 3.25 14.50 9.73
C VAL A 46 3.66 13.16 9.13
N ILE A 47 3.80 12.11 9.94
CA ILE A 47 4.14 10.76 9.45
C ILE A 47 3.11 10.27 8.42
N VAL A 48 1.82 10.40 8.70
CA VAL A 48 0.76 9.96 7.78
C VAL A 48 0.72 10.84 6.53
N SER A 49 0.80 12.16 6.69
CA SER A 49 0.75 13.13 5.60
C SER A 49 1.93 12.98 4.64
N ALA A 50 3.13 12.65 5.13
CA ALA A 50 4.29 12.38 4.30
C ALA A 50 3.99 11.27 3.26
N GLY A 51 3.35 10.16 3.67
CA GLY A 51 2.94 9.12 2.74
C GLY A 51 2.00 9.61 1.65
N ALA A 52 0.98 10.39 2.01
CA ALA A 52 0.00 10.92 1.07
C ALA A 52 0.63 11.94 0.08
N ILE A 53 1.47 12.84 0.59
CA ILE A 53 2.16 13.86 -0.24
C ILE A 53 3.08 13.18 -1.26
N PHE A 54 3.92 12.25 -0.82
CA PHE A 54 4.84 11.56 -1.72
C PHE A 54 4.13 10.61 -2.68
N MET A 55 3.00 10.01 -2.30
CA MET A 55 2.13 9.29 -3.22
C MET A 55 1.59 10.19 -4.33
N ALA A 56 1.12 11.41 -4.00
CA ALA A 56 0.64 12.37 -4.99
C ALA A 56 1.76 12.82 -5.94
N ILE A 57 2.94 13.17 -5.40
CA ILE A 57 4.11 13.56 -6.20
C ILE A 57 4.53 12.43 -7.13
N ALA A 58 4.64 11.21 -6.60
CA ALA A 58 5.00 10.02 -7.37
C ALA A 58 3.98 9.72 -8.47
N SER A 59 2.68 9.88 -8.19
CA SER A 59 1.61 9.70 -9.18
C SER A 59 1.77 10.66 -10.36
N ILE A 60 2.03 11.94 -10.10
CA ILE A 60 2.25 12.95 -11.15
C ILE A 60 3.50 12.61 -11.98
N TRP A 61 4.58 12.22 -11.31
CA TRP A 61 5.83 11.87 -11.97
C TRP A 61 5.70 10.60 -12.83
N MET A 62 5.05 9.56 -12.30
CA MET A 62 4.86 8.29 -13.00
C MET A 62 3.94 8.41 -14.22
N VAL A 63 2.93 9.28 -14.20
CA VAL A 63 2.10 9.56 -15.37
C VAL A 63 2.94 10.10 -16.53
N LYS A 64 3.94 10.94 -16.24
CA LYS A 64 4.88 11.45 -17.25
C LYS A 64 5.82 10.36 -17.80
N GLN A 65 6.13 9.34 -16.99
CA GLN A 65 7.01 8.22 -17.35
C GLN A 65 6.27 6.98 -17.87
N LYS A 66 4.96 7.06 -18.08
CA LYS A 66 4.09 5.93 -18.44
C LYS A 66 4.58 5.14 -19.67
N ASN A 67 5.23 5.80 -20.63
CA ASN A 67 5.73 5.16 -21.85
C ASN A 67 6.96 4.27 -21.62
N ASN A 68 7.63 4.39 -20.48
CA ASN A 68 8.87 3.68 -20.18
C ASN A 68 8.63 2.36 -19.41
N TYR A 69 7.44 2.16 -18.86
CA TYR A 69 7.12 1.00 -18.03
C TYR A 69 5.80 0.37 -18.44
N SER A 70 5.79 -0.96 -18.51
CA SER A 70 4.55 -1.70 -18.74
C SER A 70 3.66 -1.68 -17.48
N SER A 71 2.34 -1.84 -17.68
CA SER A 71 1.38 -1.90 -16.55
C SER A 71 1.75 -3.00 -15.55
N ASN A 72 2.18 -4.18 -16.04
CA ASN A 72 2.59 -5.30 -15.21
C ASN A 72 3.85 -5.01 -14.38
N GLN A 73 4.82 -4.30 -14.97
CA GLN A 73 6.03 -3.87 -14.25
C GLN A 73 5.69 -2.90 -13.12
N LEU A 74 4.82 -1.93 -13.37
CA LEU A 74 4.40 -0.98 -12.34
C LEU A 74 3.71 -1.68 -11.18
N VAL A 75 2.83 -2.64 -11.45
CA VAL A 75 2.17 -3.43 -10.40
C VAL A 75 3.19 -4.26 -9.63
N LYS A 76 4.07 -5.00 -10.29
CA LYS A 76 5.11 -5.83 -9.65
C LYS A 76 6.03 -4.98 -8.77
N TYR A 77 6.67 -3.98 -9.34
CA TYR A 77 7.63 -3.14 -8.59
C TYR A 77 6.95 -2.36 -7.46
N GLY A 78 5.70 -1.94 -7.66
CA GLY A 78 4.95 -1.26 -6.64
C GLY A 78 4.69 -2.16 -5.43
N PHE A 79 4.17 -3.37 -5.61
CA PHE A 79 3.89 -4.28 -4.50
C PHE A 79 5.16 -4.77 -3.81
N TRP A 80 6.25 -5.07 -4.54
CA TRP A 80 7.53 -5.39 -3.94
C TRP A 80 8.09 -4.22 -3.12
N GLY A 81 8.07 -3.01 -3.67
CA GLY A 81 8.49 -1.81 -2.96
C GLY A 81 7.64 -1.53 -1.71
N MET A 82 6.31 -1.73 -1.82
CA MET A 82 5.42 -1.63 -0.65
C MET A 82 5.78 -2.66 0.43
N THR A 83 5.98 -3.92 0.06
CA THR A 83 6.36 -4.96 1.02
C THR A 83 7.63 -4.58 1.77
N PHE A 84 8.64 -4.14 1.05
CA PHE A 84 9.92 -3.75 1.64
C PHE A 84 9.80 -2.51 2.54
N THR A 85 9.12 -1.46 2.07
CA THR A 85 8.96 -0.23 2.86
C THR A 85 8.06 -0.41 4.08
N TRP A 86 7.03 -1.26 4.00
CA TRP A 86 6.23 -1.64 5.15
C TRP A 86 7.02 -2.46 6.17
N ALA A 87 7.88 -3.38 5.72
CA ALA A 87 8.76 -4.13 6.61
C ALA A 87 9.74 -3.20 7.35
N ILE A 88 10.36 -2.24 6.64
CA ILE A 88 11.21 -1.21 7.24
C ILE A 88 10.42 -0.36 8.24
N PHE A 89 9.23 0.10 7.87
CA PHE A 89 8.38 0.90 8.75
C PHE A 89 8.05 0.15 10.05
N THR A 90 7.64 -1.11 9.92
CA THR A 90 7.34 -1.98 11.07
C THR A 90 8.57 -2.21 11.95
N PHE A 91 9.74 -2.39 11.33
CA PHE A 91 10.99 -2.56 12.05
C PHE A 91 11.41 -1.29 12.81
N ILE A 92 11.25 -0.10 12.21
CA ILE A 92 11.51 1.18 12.88
C ILE A 92 10.56 1.35 14.08
N LEU A 93 9.27 1.00 13.93
CA LEU A 93 8.32 1.00 15.04
C LEU A 93 8.77 0.06 16.17
N TYR A 94 9.24 -1.13 15.83
CA TYR A 94 9.79 -2.07 16.81
C TYR A 94 10.95 -1.46 17.59
N LEU A 95 11.93 -0.83 16.90
CA LEU A 95 13.06 -0.15 17.55
C LEU A 95 12.59 0.98 18.48
N GLY A 96 11.59 1.74 18.06
CA GLY A 96 11.04 2.85 18.84
C GLY A 96 10.32 2.38 20.10
N ILE A 97 9.47 1.36 19.99
CA ILE A 97 8.71 0.80 21.12
C ILE A 97 9.65 0.22 22.20
N HIS A 98 10.78 -0.35 21.79
CA HIS A 98 11.80 -0.87 22.71
C HIS A 98 12.81 0.20 23.16
N ALA A 99 12.58 1.46 22.84
CA ALA A 99 13.45 2.60 23.21
C ALA A 99 14.94 2.40 22.81
N LEU A 100 15.19 1.71 21.70
CA LEU A 100 16.54 1.42 21.21
C LEU A 100 17.20 2.61 20.50
N LEU A 101 16.42 3.63 20.15
CA LEU A 101 16.87 4.85 19.49
C LEU A 101 16.17 6.09 20.08
N PRO A 102 16.80 7.29 20.02
CA PRO A 102 16.18 8.53 20.45
C PRO A 102 14.86 8.82 19.68
N THR A 103 13.87 9.38 20.36
CA THR A 103 12.54 9.68 19.80
C THR A 103 12.60 10.52 18.52
N LEU A 104 13.51 11.51 18.45
CA LEU A 104 13.68 12.34 17.25
C LEU A 104 14.17 11.51 16.04
N VAL A 105 15.09 10.59 16.26
CA VAL A 105 15.63 9.70 15.21
C VAL A 105 14.51 8.78 14.70
N ILE A 106 13.74 8.17 15.61
CA ILE A 106 12.57 7.35 15.25
C ILE A 106 11.57 8.16 14.42
N PHE A 107 11.24 9.38 14.85
CA PHE A 107 10.33 10.24 14.10
C PHE A 107 10.80 10.49 12.66
N LEU A 108 12.07 10.90 12.48
CA LEU A 108 12.63 11.15 11.16
C LEU A 108 12.65 9.89 10.27
N LEU A 109 13.04 8.76 10.83
CA LEU A 109 13.03 7.47 10.12
C LEU A 109 11.62 7.04 9.71
N LEU A 110 10.62 7.24 10.58
CA LEU A 110 9.22 6.96 10.26
C LEU A 110 8.70 7.85 9.13
N VAL A 111 9.02 9.16 9.15
CA VAL A 111 8.65 10.09 8.07
C VAL A 111 9.26 9.65 6.73
N ILE A 112 10.55 9.33 6.70
CA ILE A 112 11.25 8.87 5.49
C ILE A 112 10.66 7.55 4.98
N SER A 113 10.42 6.60 5.88
CA SER A 113 9.83 5.32 5.52
C SER A 113 8.41 5.47 4.97
N ARG A 114 7.59 6.35 5.56
CA ARG A 114 6.23 6.64 5.05
C ARG A 114 6.25 7.37 3.71
N ALA A 115 7.15 8.32 3.52
CA ALA A 115 7.36 8.97 2.24
C ALA A 115 7.70 7.93 1.15
N SER A 116 8.65 7.03 1.44
CA SER A 116 9.02 5.94 0.53
C SER A 116 7.85 5.00 0.24
N THR A 117 7.07 4.62 1.26
CA THR A 117 5.85 3.82 1.10
C THR A 117 4.86 4.50 0.16
N GLY A 118 4.66 5.82 0.32
CA GLY A 118 3.78 6.61 -0.55
C GLY A 118 4.18 6.52 -2.03
N VAL A 119 5.48 6.62 -2.32
CA VAL A 119 6.00 6.46 -3.69
C VAL A 119 5.64 5.09 -4.26
N PHE A 120 5.90 4.02 -3.53
CA PHE A 120 5.61 2.67 -4.00
C PHE A 120 4.12 2.35 -4.07
N MET A 121 3.27 2.99 -3.28
CA MET A 121 1.80 2.86 -3.37
C MET A 121 1.22 3.49 -4.63
N ALA A 122 1.85 4.52 -5.18
CA ALA A 122 1.42 5.13 -6.43
C ALA A 122 1.56 4.19 -7.64
N LEU A 123 2.59 3.35 -7.65
CA LEU A 123 2.91 2.48 -8.79
C LEU A 123 1.81 1.45 -9.08
N PRO A 124 1.35 0.63 -8.11
CA PRO A 124 0.27 -0.33 -8.36
C PRO A 124 -1.02 0.37 -8.79
N GLN A 125 -1.35 1.51 -8.18
CA GLN A 125 -2.57 2.24 -8.51
C GLN A 125 -2.58 2.66 -9.98
N ILE A 126 -1.48 3.22 -10.48
CA ILE A 126 -1.34 3.61 -11.89
C ILE A 126 -1.28 2.37 -12.78
N GLY A 127 -0.53 1.34 -12.37
CA GLY A 127 -0.39 0.10 -13.12
C GLY A 127 -1.72 -0.62 -13.32
N LEU A 128 -2.54 -0.75 -12.26
CA LEU A 128 -3.86 -1.36 -12.31
C LEU A 128 -4.81 -0.60 -13.27
N GLN A 129 -4.85 0.72 -13.17
CA GLN A 129 -5.66 1.56 -14.06
C GLN A 129 -5.17 1.46 -15.51
N SER A 130 -3.86 1.51 -15.73
CA SER A 130 -3.27 1.39 -17.06
C SER A 130 -3.54 0.02 -17.68
N TYR A 131 -3.49 -1.07 -16.89
CA TYR A 131 -3.81 -2.41 -17.36
C TYR A 131 -5.24 -2.50 -17.89
N VAL A 132 -6.22 -1.99 -17.12
CA VAL A 132 -7.63 -1.96 -17.57
C VAL A 132 -7.79 -1.15 -18.83
N MET A 133 -7.13 0.01 -18.93
CA MET A 133 -7.22 0.89 -20.09
C MET A 133 -6.65 0.26 -21.38
N THR A 134 -5.64 -0.59 -21.26
CA THR A 134 -4.98 -1.23 -22.40
C THR A 134 -5.60 -2.57 -22.80
N GLN A 135 -6.14 -3.33 -21.84
CA GLN A 135 -6.67 -4.68 -22.09
C GLN A 135 -8.18 -4.71 -22.38
N SER A 136 -8.92 -3.66 -22.06
CA SER A 136 -10.34 -3.59 -22.35
C SER A 136 -10.59 -2.89 -23.66
N SER A 137 -11.04 -3.63 -24.70
CA SER A 137 -11.30 -3.10 -26.04
C SER A 137 -12.57 -2.29 -26.13
N GLU A 138 -13.62 -2.67 -25.38
CA GLU A 138 -14.94 -2.01 -25.37
C GLU A 138 -15.02 -1.00 -24.23
N VAL A 139 -15.66 0.16 -24.52
CA VAL A 139 -15.84 1.26 -23.56
C VAL A 139 -16.64 0.80 -22.33
N ASP A 140 -17.71 0.05 -22.52
CA ASP A 140 -18.54 -0.46 -21.43
C ASP A 140 -17.79 -1.42 -20.51
N THR A 141 -17.01 -2.33 -21.08
CA THR A 141 -16.17 -3.26 -20.32
C THR A 141 -15.08 -2.52 -19.55
N ARG A 142 -14.46 -1.51 -20.17
CA ARG A 142 -13.47 -0.65 -19.53
C ARG A 142 -14.06 0.09 -18.34
N THR A 143 -15.22 0.70 -18.51
CA THR A 143 -15.91 1.43 -17.42
C THR A 143 -16.26 0.50 -16.27
N LYS A 144 -16.81 -0.68 -16.55
CA LYS A 144 -17.12 -1.69 -15.52
C LYS A 144 -15.88 -2.15 -14.74
N ASN A 145 -14.79 -2.43 -15.45
CA ASN A 145 -13.54 -2.89 -14.85
C ASN A 145 -12.89 -1.79 -13.99
N MET A 146 -12.90 -0.54 -14.45
CA MET A 146 -12.42 0.60 -13.66
C MET A 146 -13.26 0.82 -12.40
N ALA A 147 -14.60 0.73 -12.53
CA ALA A 147 -15.50 0.82 -11.39
C ALA A 147 -15.26 -0.30 -10.37
N LEU A 148 -15.00 -1.54 -10.84
CA LEU A 148 -14.69 -2.66 -9.96
C LEU A 148 -13.37 -2.46 -9.22
N LEU A 149 -12.30 -2.00 -9.89
CA LEU A 149 -11.03 -1.69 -9.23
C LEU A 149 -11.21 -0.60 -8.15
N GLY A 150 -11.95 0.45 -8.45
CA GLY A 150 -12.27 1.51 -7.50
C GLY A 150 -13.07 0.99 -6.31
N ALA A 151 -14.11 0.19 -6.57
CA ALA A 151 -14.94 -0.43 -5.54
C ALA A 151 -14.11 -1.36 -4.62
N MET A 152 -13.25 -2.21 -5.19
CA MET A 152 -12.38 -3.10 -4.43
C MET A 152 -11.38 -2.34 -3.57
N ASN A 153 -10.76 -1.28 -4.10
CA ASN A 153 -9.87 -0.41 -3.33
C ASN A 153 -10.62 0.29 -2.17
N SER A 154 -11.81 0.85 -2.44
CA SER A 154 -12.64 1.50 -1.41
C SER A 154 -13.12 0.50 -0.34
N PHE A 155 -13.49 -0.72 -0.75
CA PHE A 155 -13.86 -1.78 0.18
C PHE A 155 -12.67 -2.19 1.06
N GLY A 156 -11.46 -2.26 0.47
CA GLY A 156 -10.22 -2.44 1.22
C GLY A 156 -10.01 -1.35 2.27
N MET A 157 -10.29 -0.10 1.94
CA MET A 157 -10.17 1.02 2.89
C MET A 157 -11.13 0.93 4.08
N ILE A 158 -12.27 0.25 3.91
CA ILE A 158 -13.21 -0.05 5.01
C ILE A 158 -12.70 -1.23 5.84
N ILE A 159 -12.21 -2.27 5.18
CA ILE A 159 -11.69 -3.48 5.85
C ILE A 159 -10.45 -3.16 6.69
N GLY A 160 -9.57 -2.27 6.23
CA GLY A 160 -8.30 -1.99 6.89
C GLY A 160 -8.43 -1.60 8.37
N PRO A 161 -9.20 -0.56 8.73
CA PRO A 161 -9.41 -0.19 10.12
C PRO A 161 -10.07 -1.29 10.96
N PHE A 162 -11.04 -2.00 10.39
CA PHE A 162 -11.71 -3.12 11.03
C PHE A 162 -10.73 -4.26 11.33
N ALA A 163 -9.98 -4.70 10.32
CA ALA A 163 -8.97 -5.74 10.47
C ALA A 163 -7.90 -5.34 11.49
N THR A 164 -7.44 -4.09 11.45
CA THR A 164 -6.48 -3.57 12.42
C THR A 164 -7.02 -3.66 13.84
N SER A 165 -8.27 -3.22 14.07
CA SER A 165 -8.89 -3.25 15.38
C SER A 165 -9.00 -4.67 15.94
N VAL A 166 -9.36 -5.65 15.09
CA VAL A 166 -9.40 -7.05 15.47
C VAL A 166 -8.00 -7.60 15.75
N LEU A 167 -7.01 -7.26 14.92
CA LEU A 167 -5.65 -7.79 15.06
C LEU A 167 -4.87 -7.17 16.24
N LEU A 168 -5.34 -6.07 16.82
CA LEU A 168 -4.69 -5.44 17.98
C LEU A 168 -4.63 -6.34 19.23
N PHE A 169 -5.46 -7.41 19.30
CA PHE A 169 -5.37 -8.37 20.41
C PHE A 169 -4.00 -9.09 20.46
N GLY A 170 -3.30 -9.22 19.32
CA GLY A 170 -1.94 -9.76 19.23
C GLY A 170 -0.83 -8.77 19.55
N GLY A 171 -1.20 -7.53 19.93
CA GLY A 171 -0.25 -6.44 20.21
C GLY A 171 -0.20 -5.38 19.09
N LEU A 172 0.40 -4.24 19.42
CA LEU A 172 0.37 -3.05 18.57
C LEU A 172 1.06 -3.26 17.20
N LEU A 173 2.10 -4.08 17.13
CA LEU A 173 2.82 -4.39 15.90
C LEU A 173 2.24 -5.56 15.11
N PHE A 174 1.34 -6.34 15.71
CA PHE A 174 0.80 -7.54 15.07
C PHE A 174 0.06 -7.23 13.75
N PRO A 175 -0.82 -6.21 13.68
CA PRO A 175 -1.45 -5.83 12.40
C PRO A 175 -0.43 -5.47 11.31
N MET A 176 0.68 -4.81 11.70
CA MET A 176 1.73 -4.40 10.77
C MET A 176 2.47 -5.61 10.17
N TRP A 177 2.80 -6.61 10.99
CA TRP A 177 3.44 -7.84 10.51
C TRP A 177 2.52 -8.65 9.60
N ILE A 178 1.21 -8.69 9.90
CA ILE A 178 0.22 -9.32 9.02
C ILE A 178 0.13 -8.59 7.68
N ALA A 179 0.15 -7.25 7.68
CA ALA A 179 0.17 -6.47 6.44
C ALA A 179 1.41 -6.76 5.60
N VAL A 180 2.61 -6.81 6.21
CA VAL A 180 3.86 -7.17 5.52
C VAL A 180 3.78 -8.58 4.92
N GLY A 181 3.29 -9.55 5.68
CA GLY A 181 3.11 -10.93 5.20
C GLY A 181 2.14 -11.01 4.02
N THR A 182 1.00 -10.34 4.11
CA THR A 182 -0.02 -10.30 3.06
C THR A 182 0.51 -9.65 1.78
N LEU A 183 1.21 -8.51 1.92
CA LEU A 183 1.87 -7.84 0.79
C LEU A 183 2.96 -8.73 0.17
N GLY A 184 3.74 -9.43 0.97
CA GLY A 184 4.77 -10.35 0.49
C GLY A 184 4.18 -11.50 -0.34
N ILE A 185 3.15 -12.16 0.18
CA ILE A 185 2.45 -13.24 -0.53
C ILE A 185 1.86 -12.73 -1.85
N LEU A 186 1.22 -11.57 -1.83
CA LEU A 186 0.66 -10.96 -3.04
C LEU A 186 1.75 -10.60 -4.05
N SER A 187 2.89 -10.06 -3.59
CA SER A 187 4.02 -9.70 -4.46
C SER A 187 4.60 -10.93 -5.17
N ILE A 188 4.70 -12.06 -4.45
CA ILE A 188 5.15 -13.33 -5.04
C ILE A 188 4.11 -13.85 -6.06
N ALA A 189 2.83 -13.83 -5.73
CA ALA A 189 1.77 -14.26 -6.64
C ALA A 189 1.76 -13.43 -7.93
N LEU A 190 1.88 -12.10 -7.82
CA LEU A 190 1.97 -11.20 -8.97
C LEU A 190 3.25 -11.42 -9.79
N ALA A 191 4.37 -11.73 -9.15
CA ALA A 191 5.61 -12.03 -9.84
C ALA A 191 5.51 -13.32 -10.69
N ILE A 192 4.80 -14.34 -10.20
CA ILE A 192 4.60 -15.63 -10.91
C ILE A 192 3.65 -15.45 -12.12
N ILE A 193 2.59 -14.65 -11.96
CA ILE A 193 1.57 -14.50 -13.00
C ILE A 193 2.00 -13.56 -14.13
N PHE A 194 2.78 -12.53 -13.81
CA PHE A 194 3.25 -11.54 -14.77
C PHE A 194 4.70 -11.78 -15.24
N ASN A 195 5.16 -13.02 -15.14
CA ASN A 195 6.50 -13.37 -15.61
C ASN A 195 6.54 -13.73 -17.09
#